data_66397834aba6923d04d2abf57441d1b0
#
_entry.id   66397834aba6923d04d2abf57441d1b0
#
_cell.length_a   1.000
_cell.length_b   1.000
_cell.length_c   1.000
_cell.angle_alpha   90.00
_cell.angle_beta   90.00
_cell.angle_gamma   90.00
#
_symmetry.space_group_name_H-M   'P 1'
#
loop_
_entity.id
_entity.type
_entity.pdbx_description
1 polymer ?
#
loop_
_entity_poly.entity_id
_entity_poly.type
_entity_poly.pdbx_seq_one_letter_code
_entity_poly.pdbx_strand_id
1 'polypeptide(L)'
;MRDAVILGVGMTPFGRHLDKSHEQLTQAAVRLALADSGVPPDQIQMAVYANVIQGFFAGEMSIPGEYALRPLGISGVRGFRVEAACASSTVGFHLAVDHVRAGLCDIALIVGVEKLYSDDRAKKFAVFQQPRDLVEARAYLARTADLLAPVPPGLERESPNVLMEAYAAQARLHMATYGTTQRQIAAVAAKDHSASQFNPLSQYRDAISIDEVLAAPQVAWPLTNPMCAPISDGAAAAIICTADIASRFTGRAVRILAAEQQTGSNRAPHDYAHHVTRIVGDRAYERAGIGPADIDVAEVHDASSIGEIIQTEALRLCPPGEAGAAAERGETALGGRIPVNTSGGLVSKGHPLGATGLGQIHELVTQLRGGADGRQVEGARIAIAENSGGFYGVEDGMSAVTILARL
;
A
#
# COMPACT_ATOMS: atom_id res chain seq x y z
N MET A 1 -1.23 4.41 -27.79
CA MET A 1 -1.57 3.38 -26.78
C MET A 1 -3.08 3.51 -26.49
N ARG A 2 -3.77 2.39 -26.22
CA ARG A 2 -5.18 2.41 -25.84
C ARG A 2 -5.34 2.93 -24.40
N ASP A 3 -6.45 3.61 -24.12
CA ASP A 3 -6.78 4.02 -22.76
C ASP A 3 -7.25 2.82 -21.93
N ALA A 4 -6.75 2.71 -20.72
CA ALA A 4 -7.16 1.67 -19.77
C ALA A 4 -7.94 2.31 -18.61
N VAL A 5 -8.97 1.60 -18.14
CA VAL A 5 -9.83 2.01 -17.03
C VAL A 5 -9.98 0.88 -16.01
N ILE A 6 -10.17 1.22 -14.76
CA ILE A 6 -10.61 0.29 -13.73
C ILE A 6 -12.14 0.21 -13.81
N LEU A 7 -12.65 -0.98 -14.03
CA LEU A 7 -14.08 -1.22 -14.17
C LEU A 7 -14.71 -1.76 -12.89
N GLY A 8 -13.99 -2.58 -12.14
CA GLY A 8 -14.47 -3.12 -10.88
C GLY A 8 -13.36 -3.34 -9.88
N VAL A 9 -13.70 -3.23 -8.60
CA VAL A 9 -12.81 -3.50 -7.46
C VAL A 9 -13.52 -4.37 -6.43
N GLY A 10 -12.75 -5.15 -5.68
CA GLY A 10 -13.27 -5.96 -4.58
C GLY A 10 -12.19 -6.18 -3.53
N MET A 11 -12.59 -6.15 -2.27
CA MET A 11 -11.67 -6.33 -1.15
C MET A 11 -12.38 -7.09 -0.03
N THR A 12 -11.67 -8.03 0.62
CA THR A 12 -12.11 -8.60 1.88
C THR A 12 -11.78 -7.65 3.03
N PRO A 13 -12.48 -7.68 4.17
CA PRO A 13 -11.95 -7.04 5.37
C PRO A 13 -10.53 -7.55 5.62
N PHE A 14 -9.60 -6.63 5.92
CA PHE A 14 -8.28 -7.01 6.39
C PHE A 14 -8.35 -7.35 7.87
N GLY A 15 -7.57 -8.32 8.31
CA GLY A 15 -7.62 -8.73 9.70
C GLY A 15 -7.13 -10.15 9.94
N ARG A 16 -7.70 -10.79 10.96
CA ARG A 16 -7.36 -12.16 11.34
C ARG A 16 -8.39 -13.14 10.76
N HIS A 17 -7.98 -13.95 9.80
CA HIS A 17 -8.82 -14.94 9.11
C HIS A 17 -8.29 -16.36 9.28
N LEU A 18 -8.26 -16.88 10.52
CA LEU A 18 -7.74 -18.23 10.80
C LEU A 18 -8.59 -19.35 10.15
N ASP A 19 -9.86 -19.06 9.91
CA ASP A 19 -10.87 -19.95 9.32
C ASP A 19 -10.85 -20.00 7.78
N LYS A 20 -10.05 -19.14 7.11
CA LYS A 20 -10.03 -19.03 5.65
C LYS A 20 -8.68 -19.38 5.06
N SER A 21 -8.72 -20.08 3.93
CA SER A 21 -7.52 -20.33 3.11
C SER A 21 -7.21 -19.13 2.20
N HIS A 22 -6.03 -19.14 1.56
CA HIS A 22 -5.66 -18.18 0.52
C HIS A 22 -6.66 -18.19 -0.63
N GLU A 23 -7.06 -19.39 -1.09
CA GLU A 23 -8.02 -19.51 -2.18
C GLU A 23 -9.36 -18.90 -1.81
N GLN A 24 -9.86 -19.14 -0.59
CA GLN A 24 -11.13 -18.59 -0.13
C GLN A 24 -11.09 -17.06 -0.05
N LEU A 25 -10.00 -16.46 0.44
CA LEU A 25 -9.80 -15.00 0.44
C LEU A 25 -9.70 -14.46 -0.98
N THR A 26 -8.90 -15.10 -1.85
CA THR A 26 -8.78 -14.74 -3.27
C THR A 26 -10.14 -14.75 -3.96
N GLN A 27 -10.89 -15.86 -3.81
CA GLN A 27 -12.21 -16.02 -4.43
C GLN A 27 -13.22 -14.99 -3.93
N ALA A 28 -13.18 -14.63 -2.65
CA ALA A 28 -14.06 -13.61 -2.09
C ALA A 28 -13.81 -12.23 -2.74
N ALA A 29 -12.54 -11.80 -2.80
CA ALA A 29 -12.19 -10.52 -3.42
C ALA A 29 -12.51 -10.49 -4.92
N VAL A 30 -12.21 -11.58 -5.64
CA VAL A 30 -12.51 -11.67 -7.08
C VAL A 30 -14.01 -11.64 -7.35
N ARG A 31 -14.83 -12.36 -6.57
CA ARG A 31 -16.30 -12.29 -6.73
C ARG A 31 -16.85 -10.88 -6.54
N LEU A 32 -16.30 -10.13 -5.56
CA LEU A 32 -16.69 -8.73 -5.35
C LEU A 32 -16.30 -7.86 -6.56
N ALA A 33 -15.10 -8.02 -7.10
CA ALA A 33 -14.65 -7.27 -8.27
C ALA A 33 -15.46 -7.62 -9.54
N LEU A 34 -15.80 -8.90 -9.74
CA LEU A 34 -16.68 -9.33 -10.83
C LEU A 34 -18.09 -8.73 -10.69
N ALA A 35 -18.65 -8.75 -9.49
CA ALA A 35 -19.96 -8.16 -9.22
C ALA A 35 -19.98 -6.65 -9.42
N ASP A 36 -18.92 -5.95 -8.99
CA ASP A 36 -18.79 -4.49 -9.15
C ASP A 36 -18.61 -4.08 -10.61
N SER A 37 -17.86 -4.87 -11.40
CA SER A 37 -17.61 -4.59 -12.81
C SER A 37 -18.76 -5.01 -13.72
N GLY A 38 -19.52 -6.05 -13.37
CA GLY A 38 -20.47 -6.73 -14.25
C GLY A 38 -19.81 -7.57 -15.35
N VAL A 39 -18.50 -7.81 -15.28
CA VAL A 39 -17.76 -8.64 -16.25
C VAL A 39 -17.98 -10.13 -15.95
N PRO A 40 -18.47 -10.93 -16.91
CA PRO A 40 -18.54 -12.37 -16.76
C PRO A 40 -17.14 -13.01 -16.65
N PRO A 41 -16.96 -14.05 -15.83
CA PRO A 41 -15.64 -14.68 -15.64
C PRO A 41 -14.99 -15.19 -16.93
N ASP A 42 -15.76 -15.66 -17.87
CA ASP A 42 -15.31 -16.19 -19.16
C ASP A 42 -14.82 -15.13 -20.15
N GLN A 43 -15.06 -13.83 -19.85
CA GLN A 43 -14.52 -12.72 -20.63
C GLN A 43 -13.16 -12.24 -20.14
N ILE A 44 -12.67 -12.71 -18.99
CA ILE A 44 -11.31 -12.43 -18.54
C ILE A 44 -10.31 -13.08 -19.49
N GLN A 45 -9.38 -12.30 -20.02
CA GLN A 45 -8.36 -12.76 -20.97
C GLN A 45 -6.98 -12.90 -20.35
N MET A 46 -6.76 -12.20 -19.22
CA MET A 46 -5.52 -12.21 -18.46
C MET A 46 -5.81 -12.19 -16.97
N ALA A 47 -5.05 -12.93 -16.19
CA ALA A 47 -5.11 -12.91 -14.74
C ALA A 47 -3.70 -12.75 -14.14
N VAL A 48 -3.56 -11.83 -13.20
CA VAL A 48 -2.35 -11.62 -12.41
C VAL A 48 -2.64 -11.97 -10.96
N TYR A 49 -1.83 -12.86 -10.40
CA TYR A 49 -1.89 -13.27 -8.99
C TYR A 49 -0.67 -12.74 -8.25
N ALA A 50 -0.87 -11.91 -7.24
CA ALA A 50 0.18 -11.31 -6.44
C ALA A 50 0.15 -11.88 -5.02
N ASN A 51 1.30 -12.39 -4.57
CA ASN A 51 1.49 -12.97 -3.25
C ASN A 51 2.98 -13.02 -2.91
N VAL A 52 3.34 -12.88 -1.64
CA VAL A 52 4.73 -12.84 -1.18
C VAL A 52 5.14 -14.15 -0.52
N ILE A 53 4.42 -14.58 0.53
CA ILE A 53 4.91 -15.59 1.47
C ILE A 53 4.10 -16.89 1.52
N GLN A 54 3.14 -17.09 0.65
CA GLN A 54 2.26 -18.28 0.66
C GLN A 54 3.06 -19.59 0.66
N GLY A 55 4.13 -19.64 -0.13
CA GLY A 55 5.01 -20.81 -0.18
C GLY A 55 5.62 -21.17 1.18
N PHE A 56 5.99 -20.16 1.96
CA PHE A 56 6.52 -20.35 3.32
C PHE A 56 5.41 -20.73 4.33
N PHE A 57 4.25 -20.07 4.25
CA PHE A 57 3.18 -20.26 5.23
C PHE A 57 2.37 -21.51 5.00
N ALA A 58 1.95 -21.77 3.76
CA ALA A 58 1.08 -22.89 3.41
C ALA A 58 1.82 -24.08 2.80
N GLY A 59 3.10 -23.92 2.44
CA GLY A 59 3.85 -24.93 1.68
C GLY A 59 3.43 -25.00 0.20
N GLU A 60 2.60 -24.11 -0.27
CA GLU A 60 2.05 -24.08 -1.63
C GLU A 60 2.93 -23.27 -2.55
N MET A 61 3.85 -23.94 -3.26
CA MET A 61 4.86 -23.32 -4.09
C MET A 61 4.42 -23.13 -5.55
N SER A 62 3.50 -23.97 -6.02
CA SER A 62 3.19 -24.09 -7.46
C SER A 62 1.79 -23.59 -7.78
N ILE A 63 1.68 -22.73 -8.80
CA ILE A 63 0.42 -22.27 -9.44
C ILE A 63 -0.75 -21.95 -8.49
N PRO A 64 -0.54 -21.24 -7.35
CA PRO A 64 -1.63 -20.99 -6.38
C PRO A 64 -2.77 -20.14 -6.99
N GLY A 65 -2.44 -19.26 -7.92
CA GLY A 65 -3.43 -18.42 -8.61
C GLY A 65 -4.41 -19.24 -9.44
N GLU A 66 -3.92 -20.22 -10.17
CA GLU A 66 -4.72 -21.12 -11.01
C GLU A 66 -5.67 -21.97 -10.15
N TYR A 67 -5.21 -22.49 -9.02
CA TYR A 67 -6.06 -23.20 -8.09
C TYR A 67 -7.15 -22.30 -7.48
N ALA A 68 -6.83 -21.06 -7.16
CA ALA A 68 -7.79 -20.12 -6.59
C ALA A 68 -8.82 -19.63 -7.63
N LEU A 69 -8.44 -19.42 -8.89
CA LEU A 69 -9.28 -18.81 -9.92
C LEU A 69 -10.14 -19.81 -10.70
N ARG A 70 -9.66 -21.04 -10.88
CA ARG A 70 -10.39 -22.07 -11.63
C ARG A 70 -11.82 -22.34 -11.13
N PRO A 71 -12.10 -22.41 -9.81
CA PRO A 71 -13.47 -22.60 -9.31
C PRO A 71 -14.42 -21.43 -9.59
N LEU A 72 -13.89 -20.28 -10.01
CA LEU A 72 -14.64 -19.10 -10.43
C LEU A 72 -14.95 -19.10 -11.94
N GLY A 73 -14.54 -20.14 -12.68
CA GLY A 73 -14.69 -20.19 -14.14
C GLY A 73 -13.62 -19.40 -14.89
N ILE A 74 -12.55 -18.95 -14.21
CA ILE A 74 -11.41 -18.24 -14.84
C ILE A 74 -10.30 -19.26 -15.11
N SER A 75 -10.22 -19.70 -16.35
CA SER A 75 -9.23 -20.71 -16.82
C SER A 75 -8.97 -20.52 -18.31
N GLY A 76 -7.83 -21.04 -18.80
CA GLY A 76 -7.43 -20.87 -20.19
C GLY A 76 -7.02 -19.43 -20.54
N VAL A 77 -6.76 -18.61 -19.53
CA VAL A 77 -6.36 -17.20 -19.64
C VAL A 77 -4.83 -17.07 -19.59
N ARG A 78 -4.31 -15.93 -20.05
CA ARG A 78 -2.89 -15.59 -19.84
C ARG A 78 -2.64 -15.35 -18.35
N GLY A 79 -1.86 -16.21 -17.70
CA GLY A 79 -1.61 -16.17 -16.26
C GLY A 79 -0.22 -15.62 -15.90
N PHE A 80 -0.15 -14.82 -14.82
CA PHE A 80 1.10 -14.32 -14.24
C PHE A 80 1.05 -14.42 -12.72
N ARG A 81 2.19 -14.81 -12.13
CA ARG A 81 2.44 -14.64 -10.69
C ARG A 81 3.48 -13.55 -10.51
N VAL A 82 3.19 -12.57 -9.64
CA VAL A 82 4.03 -11.40 -9.39
C VAL A 82 4.40 -11.31 -7.91
N GLU A 83 5.68 -11.02 -7.66
CA GLU A 83 6.21 -10.75 -6.33
C GLU A 83 7.13 -9.51 -6.40
N ALA A 84 6.91 -8.55 -5.49
CA ALA A 84 7.70 -7.35 -5.28
C ALA A 84 7.51 -6.88 -3.82
N ALA A 85 7.61 -7.81 -2.86
CA ALA A 85 7.29 -7.59 -1.46
C ALA A 85 5.92 -6.90 -1.29
N CYS A 86 5.82 -5.85 -0.47
CA CYS A 86 4.55 -5.14 -0.22
C CYS A 86 3.96 -4.48 -1.47
N ALA A 87 4.76 -4.22 -2.52
CA ALA A 87 4.32 -3.64 -3.79
C ALA A 87 3.77 -4.67 -4.80
N SER A 88 3.73 -5.96 -4.45
CA SER A 88 3.43 -7.05 -5.39
C SER A 88 2.16 -6.83 -6.20
N SER A 89 1.03 -6.46 -5.57
CA SER A 89 -0.21 -6.26 -6.31
C SER A 89 -0.23 -4.97 -7.14
N THR A 90 0.49 -3.93 -6.74
CA THR A 90 0.63 -2.72 -7.57
C THR A 90 1.47 -3.00 -8.81
N VAL A 91 2.58 -3.73 -8.68
CA VAL A 91 3.41 -4.17 -9.81
C VAL A 91 2.59 -5.06 -10.75
N GLY A 92 1.80 -5.99 -10.18
CA GLY A 92 0.87 -6.81 -10.96
C GLY A 92 -0.20 -5.99 -11.68
N PHE A 93 -0.71 -4.94 -11.03
CA PHE A 93 -1.66 -4.00 -11.63
C PHE A 93 -1.02 -3.23 -12.80
N HIS A 94 0.18 -2.69 -12.63
CA HIS A 94 0.92 -2.01 -13.69
C HIS A 94 1.20 -2.92 -14.89
N LEU A 95 1.62 -4.18 -14.64
CA LEU A 95 1.80 -5.18 -15.68
C LEU A 95 0.52 -5.38 -16.51
N ALA A 96 -0.62 -5.46 -15.84
CA ALA A 96 -1.91 -5.62 -16.52
C ALA A 96 -2.31 -4.34 -17.29
N VAL A 97 -2.08 -3.15 -16.73
CA VAL A 97 -2.30 -1.87 -17.43
C VAL A 97 -1.48 -1.80 -18.71
N ASP A 98 -0.22 -2.20 -18.68
CA ASP A 98 0.65 -2.20 -19.86
C ASP A 98 0.16 -3.19 -20.93
N HIS A 99 -0.31 -4.37 -20.52
CA HIS A 99 -0.88 -5.35 -21.46
C HIS A 99 -2.16 -4.85 -22.13
N VAL A 100 -3.06 -4.22 -21.38
CA VAL A 100 -4.28 -3.61 -21.92
C VAL A 100 -3.93 -2.47 -22.86
N ARG A 101 -3.03 -1.57 -22.46
CA ARG A 101 -2.58 -0.43 -23.29
C ARG A 101 -1.87 -0.88 -24.57
N ALA A 102 -1.10 -1.96 -24.51
CA ALA A 102 -0.40 -2.54 -25.67
C ALA A 102 -1.34 -3.34 -26.60
N GLY A 103 -2.58 -3.60 -26.20
CA GLY A 103 -3.51 -4.37 -26.99
C GLY A 103 -3.29 -5.89 -26.94
N LEU A 104 -2.60 -6.37 -25.91
CA LEU A 104 -2.36 -7.81 -25.71
C LEU A 104 -3.54 -8.52 -25.04
N CYS A 105 -4.42 -7.78 -24.40
CA CYS A 105 -5.73 -8.20 -23.90
C CYS A 105 -6.65 -6.97 -23.79
N ASP A 106 -7.96 -7.22 -23.76
CA ASP A 106 -8.98 -6.17 -23.58
C ASP A 106 -9.46 -6.10 -22.14
N ILE A 107 -9.48 -7.23 -21.43
CA ILE A 107 -9.95 -7.36 -20.05
C ILE A 107 -8.94 -8.17 -19.25
N ALA A 108 -8.47 -7.60 -18.14
CA ALA A 108 -7.55 -8.25 -17.20
C ALA A 108 -8.09 -8.21 -15.78
N LEU A 109 -7.89 -9.31 -15.04
CA LEU A 109 -8.10 -9.44 -13.60
C LEU A 109 -6.74 -9.37 -12.90
N ILE A 110 -6.66 -8.61 -11.83
CA ILE A 110 -5.52 -8.62 -10.91
C ILE A 110 -6.06 -8.94 -9.51
N VAL A 111 -5.42 -9.86 -8.80
CA VAL A 111 -5.75 -10.17 -7.41
C VAL A 111 -4.47 -10.28 -6.59
N GLY A 112 -4.48 -9.63 -5.44
CA GLY A 112 -3.45 -9.75 -4.42
C GLY A 112 -4.03 -10.39 -3.16
N VAL A 113 -3.30 -11.30 -2.55
CA VAL A 113 -3.71 -11.98 -1.33
C VAL A 113 -2.50 -12.22 -0.44
N GLU A 114 -2.71 -12.11 0.87
CA GLU A 114 -1.71 -12.55 1.84
C GLU A 114 -2.38 -13.17 3.05
N LYS A 115 -1.70 -14.15 3.64
CA LYS A 115 -2.09 -14.77 4.88
C LYS A 115 -0.88 -14.86 5.78
N LEU A 116 -0.86 -14.00 6.80
CA LEU A 116 0.25 -13.83 7.75
C LEU A 116 -0.09 -14.32 9.16
N TYR A 117 -1.39 -14.45 9.46
CA TYR A 117 -1.82 -14.89 10.78
C TYR A 117 -1.63 -16.38 10.96
N SER A 118 -0.98 -16.76 12.06
CA SER A 118 -0.82 -18.15 12.52
C SER A 118 -0.91 -18.17 14.04
N ASP A 119 -1.48 -19.22 14.60
CA ASP A 119 -1.45 -19.48 16.05
C ASP A 119 -0.03 -19.86 16.52
N ASP A 120 0.82 -20.37 15.62
CA ASP A 120 2.25 -20.56 15.86
C ASP A 120 2.97 -19.20 15.82
N ARG A 121 3.32 -18.70 17.02
CA ARG A 121 4.02 -17.42 17.18
C ARG A 121 5.40 -17.41 16.52
N ALA A 122 6.14 -18.52 16.58
CA ALA A 122 7.46 -18.59 15.97
C ALA A 122 7.37 -18.51 14.45
N LYS A 123 6.45 -19.24 13.83
CA LYS A 123 6.19 -19.19 12.39
C LYS A 123 5.76 -17.79 11.94
N LYS A 124 4.89 -17.13 12.70
CA LYS A 124 4.42 -15.78 12.42
C LYS A 124 5.56 -14.74 12.35
N PHE A 125 6.53 -14.80 13.27
CA PHE A 125 7.67 -13.87 13.29
C PHE A 125 8.80 -14.28 12.35
N ALA A 126 8.95 -15.57 12.02
CA ALA A 126 9.99 -16.06 11.09
C ALA A 126 9.87 -15.45 9.70
N VAL A 127 8.67 -15.02 9.28
CA VAL A 127 8.45 -14.31 8.02
C VAL A 127 9.25 -13.01 7.92
N PHE A 128 9.37 -12.28 9.04
CA PHE A 128 10.09 -11.00 9.10
C PHE A 128 11.59 -11.16 9.43
N GLN A 129 12.08 -12.40 9.44
CA GLN A 129 13.47 -12.75 9.71
C GLN A 129 14.11 -13.45 8.50
N GLN A 130 13.66 -13.13 7.28
CA GLN A 130 14.28 -13.68 6.09
C GLN A 130 15.74 -13.25 5.99
N PRO A 131 16.69 -14.16 5.66
CA PRO A 131 18.11 -13.85 5.72
C PRO A 131 18.52 -12.62 4.89
N ARG A 132 17.88 -12.41 3.75
CA ARG A 132 18.18 -11.27 2.88
C ARG A 132 17.74 -9.95 3.52
N ASP A 133 16.51 -9.89 4.05
CA ASP A 133 15.97 -8.70 4.72
C ASP A 133 16.82 -8.31 5.92
N LEU A 134 17.30 -9.30 6.70
CA LEU A 134 18.23 -9.08 7.81
C LEU A 134 19.56 -8.45 7.35
N VAL A 135 20.11 -8.89 6.23
CA VAL A 135 21.36 -8.34 5.68
C VAL A 135 21.16 -6.89 5.25
N GLU A 136 20.12 -6.62 4.49
CA GLU A 136 19.84 -5.26 3.99
C GLU A 136 19.51 -4.27 5.12
N ALA A 137 18.66 -4.66 6.06
CA ALA A 137 18.31 -3.81 7.21
C ALA A 137 19.53 -3.53 8.09
N ARG A 138 20.37 -4.52 8.37
CA ARG A 138 21.62 -4.31 9.13
C ARG A 138 22.60 -3.43 8.39
N ALA A 139 22.74 -3.58 7.07
CA ALA A 139 23.59 -2.72 6.26
C ALA A 139 23.07 -1.27 6.27
N TYR A 140 21.75 -1.06 6.21
CA TYR A 140 21.14 0.25 6.37
C TYR A 140 21.47 0.87 7.74
N LEU A 141 21.23 0.14 8.82
CA LEU A 141 21.52 0.60 10.19
C LEU A 141 23.00 0.99 10.35
N ALA A 142 23.93 0.18 9.84
CA ALA A 142 25.35 0.46 9.89
C ALA A 142 25.75 1.72 9.08
N ARG A 143 25.17 1.90 7.90
CA ARG A 143 25.45 3.06 7.02
C ARG A 143 24.89 4.37 7.55
N THR A 144 23.86 4.32 8.38
CA THR A 144 23.16 5.50 8.88
C THR A 144 23.47 5.83 10.33
N ALA A 145 24.17 4.97 11.06
CA ALA A 145 24.36 5.06 12.52
C ALA A 145 24.76 6.46 13.02
N ASP A 146 25.74 7.09 12.37
CA ASP A 146 26.27 8.42 12.75
C ASP A 146 25.37 9.59 12.30
N LEU A 147 24.33 9.31 11.52
CA LEU A 147 23.41 10.31 10.97
C LEU A 147 22.09 10.38 11.77
N LEU A 148 21.83 9.43 12.64
CA LEU A 148 20.55 9.29 13.32
C LEU A 148 20.44 10.19 14.54
N ALA A 149 19.26 10.79 14.77
CA ALA A 149 18.96 11.38 16.07
C ALA A 149 19.17 10.34 17.20
N PRO A 150 19.72 10.73 18.35
CA PRO A 150 20.01 9.82 19.45
C PRO A 150 18.74 9.20 20.04
N VAL A 151 18.86 7.97 20.53
CA VAL A 151 17.82 7.36 21.36
C VAL A 151 17.89 7.98 22.75
N PRO A 152 16.80 8.46 23.34
CA PRO A 152 16.82 8.97 24.71
C PRO A 152 17.21 7.87 25.71
N PRO A 153 17.97 8.20 26.76
CA PRO A 153 18.38 7.24 27.77
C PRO A 153 17.19 6.47 28.38
N GLY A 154 17.31 5.14 28.46
CA GLY A 154 16.26 4.25 28.98
C GLY A 154 15.20 3.83 27.95
N LEU A 155 15.33 4.29 26.70
CA LEU A 155 14.46 3.88 25.59
C LEU A 155 15.17 2.99 24.56
N GLU A 156 16.38 2.52 24.89
CA GLU A 156 17.16 1.59 24.08
C GLU A 156 16.50 0.20 24.12
N ARG A 157 15.79 -0.15 23.06
CA ARG A 157 15.13 -1.44 22.93
C ARG A 157 15.24 -1.94 21.50
N GLU A 158 15.72 -3.17 21.35
CA GLU A 158 15.72 -3.88 20.07
C GLU A 158 14.33 -4.47 19.79
N SER A 159 13.87 -4.34 18.56
CA SER A 159 12.65 -4.98 18.10
C SER A 159 12.96 -6.42 17.65
N PRO A 160 12.06 -7.40 17.92
CA PRO A 160 12.17 -8.73 17.33
C PRO A 160 11.93 -8.70 15.80
N ASN A 161 11.46 -7.58 15.27
CA ASN A 161 11.24 -7.34 13.85
C ASN A 161 12.27 -6.32 13.34
N VAL A 162 13.28 -6.78 12.62
CA VAL A 162 14.36 -5.95 12.09
C VAL A 162 13.89 -4.89 11.11
N LEU A 163 12.77 -5.12 10.41
CA LEU A 163 12.19 -4.11 9.50
C LEU A 163 11.66 -2.92 10.31
N MET A 164 11.14 -3.14 11.50
CA MET A 164 10.73 -2.03 12.39
C MET A 164 11.93 -1.26 12.95
N GLU A 165 13.09 -1.90 13.16
CA GLU A 165 14.36 -1.21 13.46
C GLU A 165 14.76 -0.29 12.29
N ALA A 166 14.64 -0.77 11.06
CA ALA A 166 14.96 0.03 9.88
C ALA A 166 13.99 1.24 9.74
N TYR A 167 12.68 1.05 9.95
CA TYR A 167 11.73 2.18 9.99
C TYR A 167 12.01 3.16 11.13
N ALA A 168 12.38 2.65 12.32
CA ALA A 168 12.78 3.50 13.43
C ALA A 168 14.05 4.32 13.10
N ALA A 169 14.99 3.73 12.38
CA ALA A 169 16.17 4.45 11.89
C ALA A 169 15.80 5.49 10.82
N GLN A 170 14.88 5.20 9.88
CA GLN A 170 14.36 6.21 8.96
C GLN A 170 13.69 7.38 9.71
N ALA A 171 12.91 7.09 10.74
CA ALA A 171 12.31 8.12 11.60
C ALA A 171 13.39 8.98 12.26
N ARG A 172 14.41 8.37 12.84
CA ARG A 172 15.52 9.08 13.49
C ARG A 172 16.37 9.89 12.51
N LEU A 173 16.57 9.39 11.29
CA LEU A 173 17.23 10.15 10.22
C LEU A 173 16.40 11.39 9.83
N HIS A 174 15.10 11.24 9.69
CA HIS A 174 14.19 12.34 9.38
C HIS A 174 14.14 13.37 10.54
N MET A 175 14.13 12.89 11.79
CA MET A 175 14.23 13.74 12.98
C MET A 175 15.54 14.54 12.99
N ALA A 176 16.66 13.91 12.67
CA ALA A 176 17.96 14.59 12.61
C ALA A 176 18.05 15.61 11.47
N THR A 177 17.44 15.30 10.32
CA THR A 177 17.51 16.12 9.10
C THR A 177 16.57 17.32 9.16
N TYR A 178 15.34 17.12 9.63
CA TYR A 178 14.25 18.10 9.52
C TYR A 178 13.66 18.55 10.86
N GLY A 179 14.09 17.93 11.99
CA GLY A 179 13.53 18.25 13.30
C GLY A 179 12.15 17.64 13.57
N THR A 180 11.71 16.67 12.78
CA THR A 180 10.46 15.94 13.00
C THR A 180 10.41 15.38 14.42
N THR A 181 9.27 15.48 15.08
CA THR A 181 9.09 15.02 16.46
C THR A 181 8.36 13.69 16.53
N GLN A 182 8.54 12.95 17.64
CA GLN A 182 7.76 11.73 17.89
C GLN A 182 6.24 12.02 17.87
N ARG A 183 5.83 13.20 18.37
CA ARG A 183 4.43 13.60 18.38
C ARG A 183 3.84 13.78 16.97
N GLN A 184 4.63 14.28 16.04
CA GLN A 184 4.23 14.39 14.63
C GLN A 184 4.06 13.02 13.97
N ILE A 185 4.96 12.07 14.28
CA ILE A 185 4.82 10.67 13.82
C ILE A 185 3.58 10.02 14.45
N ALA A 186 3.30 10.31 15.74
CA ALA A 186 2.11 9.82 16.43
C ALA A 186 0.81 10.41 15.86
N ALA A 187 0.84 11.65 15.37
CA ALA A 187 -0.31 12.31 14.75
C ALA A 187 -0.76 11.58 13.47
N VAL A 188 0.17 11.00 12.69
CA VAL A 188 -0.15 10.16 11.54
C VAL A 188 -0.96 8.93 11.98
N ALA A 189 -0.47 8.16 12.97
CA ALA A 189 -1.20 6.99 13.48
C ALA A 189 -2.59 7.37 14.01
N ALA A 190 -2.69 8.46 14.76
CA ALA A 190 -3.95 8.91 15.34
C ALA A 190 -4.98 9.28 14.25
N LYS A 191 -4.58 10.00 13.19
CA LYS A 191 -5.48 10.33 12.08
C LYS A 191 -5.92 9.11 11.28
N ASP A 192 -5.01 8.14 11.05
CA ASP A 192 -5.34 6.92 10.31
C ASP A 192 -6.33 6.04 11.09
N HIS A 193 -6.14 5.90 12.40
CA HIS A 193 -7.12 5.25 13.27
C HIS A 193 -8.46 6.00 13.30
N SER A 194 -8.45 7.32 13.22
CA SER A 194 -9.67 8.12 13.12
C SER A 194 -10.39 7.90 11.79
N ALA A 195 -9.68 7.82 10.67
CA ALA A 195 -10.26 7.56 9.36
C ALA A 195 -10.84 6.13 9.26
N SER A 196 -10.15 5.14 9.82
CA SER A 196 -10.55 3.73 9.76
C SER A 196 -11.85 3.40 10.48
N GLN A 197 -12.33 4.25 11.41
CA GLN A 197 -13.65 4.09 12.03
C GLN A 197 -14.77 3.99 11.00
N PHE A 198 -14.64 4.72 9.90
CA PHE A 198 -15.61 4.78 8.81
C PHE A 198 -15.36 3.74 7.73
N ASN A 199 -14.32 2.90 7.86
CA ASN A 199 -13.99 1.87 6.88
C ASN A 199 -14.33 0.46 7.43
N PRO A 200 -15.43 -0.16 6.96
CA PRO A 200 -15.82 -1.50 7.42
C PRO A 200 -14.82 -2.61 7.04
N LEU A 201 -13.87 -2.31 6.13
CA LEU A 201 -12.86 -3.25 5.67
C LEU A 201 -11.54 -3.14 6.47
N SER A 202 -11.44 -2.19 7.42
CA SER A 202 -10.26 -2.01 8.25
C SER A 202 -10.19 -3.01 9.41
N GLN A 203 -8.96 -3.43 9.73
CA GLN A 203 -8.66 -4.34 10.85
C GLN A 203 -8.91 -3.67 12.20
N TYR A 204 -8.45 -2.44 12.38
CA TYR A 204 -8.75 -1.62 13.55
C TYR A 204 -9.77 -0.55 13.19
N ARG A 205 -10.73 -0.32 14.08
CA ARG A 205 -11.83 0.62 13.84
C ARG A 205 -12.11 1.53 15.04
N ASP A 206 -11.19 1.57 15.98
CA ASP A 206 -11.26 2.43 17.14
C ASP A 206 -10.36 3.64 16.95
N ALA A 207 -10.89 4.86 17.19
CA ALA A 207 -10.07 6.05 17.22
C ALA A 207 -9.15 6.01 18.43
N ILE A 208 -7.95 6.51 18.25
CA ILE A 208 -6.98 6.72 19.32
C ILE A 208 -6.43 8.14 19.24
N SER A 209 -6.19 8.76 20.38
CA SER A 209 -5.57 10.09 20.45
C SER A 209 -4.05 10.02 20.27
N ILE A 210 -3.43 11.14 19.93
CA ILE A 210 -1.97 11.25 19.85
C ILE A 210 -1.32 10.85 21.19
N ASP A 211 -1.90 11.22 22.30
CA ASP A 211 -1.34 10.92 23.63
C ASP A 211 -1.46 9.43 23.95
N GLU A 212 -2.53 8.74 23.53
CA GLU A 212 -2.65 7.28 23.63
C GLU A 212 -1.64 6.55 22.73
N VAL A 213 -1.39 7.06 21.52
CA VAL A 213 -0.34 6.53 20.63
C VAL A 213 1.03 6.64 21.29
N LEU A 214 1.35 7.79 21.89
CA LEU A 214 2.63 8.03 22.58
C LEU A 214 2.79 7.16 23.83
N ALA A 215 1.71 6.91 24.58
CA ALA A 215 1.69 6.10 25.78
C ALA A 215 1.70 4.57 25.48
N ALA A 216 1.49 4.16 24.25
CA ALA A 216 1.45 2.75 23.85
C ALA A 216 2.83 2.09 23.96
N PRO A 217 2.92 0.74 24.09
CA PRO A 217 4.18 0.02 24.15
C PRO A 217 5.10 0.36 22.99
N GLN A 218 6.35 0.66 23.32
CA GLN A 218 7.40 0.94 22.33
C GLN A 218 7.78 -0.33 21.56
N VAL A 219 7.95 -0.19 20.24
CA VAL A 219 8.47 -1.21 19.33
C VAL A 219 9.97 -1.01 19.12
N ALA A 220 10.38 0.14 18.62
CA ALA A 220 11.74 0.64 18.51
C ALA A 220 11.66 2.17 18.47
N TRP A 221 12.50 2.89 19.25
CA TRP A 221 12.43 4.36 19.30
C TRP A 221 12.59 4.99 17.90
N PRO A 222 11.69 5.91 17.47
CA PRO A 222 10.58 6.56 18.21
C PRO A 222 9.21 5.87 18.04
N LEU A 223 9.14 4.65 17.47
CA LEU A 223 7.90 3.98 17.12
C LEU A 223 7.26 3.24 18.30
N THR A 224 5.96 3.43 18.48
CA THR A 224 5.07 2.66 19.36
C THR A 224 4.19 1.72 18.54
N ASN A 225 3.51 0.77 19.20
CA ASN A 225 2.68 -0.23 18.50
C ASN A 225 1.68 0.37 17.49
N PRO A 226 0.90 1.41 17.80
CA PRO A 226 -0.05 1.98 16.84
C PRO A 226 0.61 2.67 15.63
N MET A 227 1.90 2.99 15.72
CA MET A 227 2.66 3.58 14.62
C MET A 227 3.18 2.52 13.63
N CYS A 228 2.88 1.24 13.86
CA CYS A 228 3.35 0.12 13.06
C CYS A 228 2.17 -0.69 12.52
N ALA A 229 2.22 -1.05 11.23
CA ALA A 229 1.18 -1.85 10.62
C ALA A 229 1.03 -3.22 11.31
N PRO A 230 -0.21 -3.66 11.60
CA PRO A 230 -0.45 -4.95 12.19
C PRO A 230 -0.22 -6.09 11.19
N ILE A 231 0.03 -7.28 11.72
CA ILE A 231 -0.01 -8.51 10.94
C ILE A 231 -1.45 -8.74 10.48
N SER A 232 -1.67 -8.91 9.17
CA SER A 232 -3.00 -8.99 8.58
C SER A 232 -3.09 -10.08 7.53
N ASP A 233 -4.25 -10.70 7.46
CA ASP A 233 -4.70 -11.54 6.34
C ASP A 233 -5.67 -10.72 5.49
N GLY A 234 -5.75 -11.01 4.19
CA GLY A 234 -6.75 -10.41 3.32
C GLY A 234 -6.43 -10.52 1.84
N ALA A 235 -7.40 -10.15 1.03
CA ALA A 235 -7.27 -10.10 -0.42
C ALA A 235 -7.97 -8.88 -1.00
N ALA A 236 -7.42 -8.37 -2.11
CA ALA A 236 -8.04 -7.32 -2.90
C ALA A 236 -7.87 -7.63 -4.39
N ALA A 237 -8.86 -7.24 -5.20
CA ALA A 237 -8.87 -7.50 -6.64
C ALA A 237 -9.33 -6.28 -7.42
N ALA A 238 -8.87 -6.16 -8.66
CA ALA A 238 -9.31 -5.17 -9.62
C ALA A 238 -9.53 -5.81 -10.99
N ILE A 239 -10.55 -5.33 -11.72
CA ILE A 239 -10.77 -5.65 -13.12
C ILE A 239 -10.54 -4.38 -13.91
N ILE A 240 -9.63 -4.46 -14.87
CA ILE A 240 -9.35 -3.37 -15.81
C ILE A 240 -9.73 -3.78 -17.22
N CYS A 241 -10.12 -2.79 -18.02
CA CYS A 241 -10.37 -3.01 -19.44
C CYS A 241 -9.94 -1.81 -20.27
N THR A 242 -10.02 -1.95 -21.59
CA THR A 242 -9.90 -0.82 -22.50
C THR A 242 -11.12 0.09 -22.36
N ALA A 243 -10.90 1.41 -22.47
CA ALA A 243 -11.97 2.39 -22.28
C ALA A 243 -13.13 2.24 -23.28
N ASP A 244 -12.85 1.81 -24.51
CA ASP A 244 -13.84 1.63 -25.59
C ASP A 244 -14.88 0.54 -25.32
N ILE A 245 -14.53 -0.47 -24.52
CA ILE A 245 -15.48 -1.54 -24.17
C ILE A 245 -16.13 -1.35 -22.79
N ALA A 246 -15.67 -0.40 -22.00
CA ALA A 246 -16.16 -0.18 -20.63
C ALA A 246 -17.68 0.00 -20.54
N SER A 247 -18.28 0.68 -21.54
CA SER A 247 -19.73 0.91 -21.61
C SER A 247 -20.58 -0.35 -21.82
N ARG A 248 -19.95 -1.49 -22.14
CA ARG A 248 -20.66 -2.78 -22.27
C ARG A 248 -21.00 -3.41 -20.91
N PHE A 249 -20.45 -2.87 -19.83
CA PHE A 249 -20.56 -3.41 -18.48
C PHE A 249 -21.20 -2.38 -17.54
N THR A 250 -21.61 -2.82 -16.37
CA THR A 250 -22.32 -1.99 -15.39
C THR A 250 -21.43 -1.18 -14.47
N GLY A 251 -20.14 -1.50 -14.41
CA GLY A 251 -19.19 -0.83 -13.54
C GLY A 251 -19.01 0.64 -13.89
N ARG A 252 -18.87 1.47 -12.85
CA ARG A 252 -18.52 2.89 -13.01
C ARG A 252 -17.01 3.02 -13.19
N ALA A 253 -16.59 3.17 -14.44
CA ALA A 253 -15.18 3.20 -14.79
C ALA A 253 -14.42 4.36 -14.15
N VAL A 254 -13.15 4.12 -13.78
CA VAL A 254 -12.20 5.11 -13.29
C VAL A 254 -10.98 5.09 -14.21
N ARG A 255 -10.53 6.25 -14.69
CA ARG A 255 -9.40 6.34 -15.62
C ARG A 255 -8.08 6.08 -14.90
N ILE A 256 -7.15 5.39 -15.58
CA ILE A 256 -5.76 5.24 -15.15
C ILE A 256 -4.92 6.23 -15.95
N LEU A 257 -4.51 7.33 -15.33
CA LEU A 257 -3.70 8.36 -15.98
C LEU A 257 -2.25 7.92 -16.08
N ALA A 258 -1.67 7.42 -14.97
CA ALA A 258 -0.31 6.94 -14.92
C ALA A 258 -0.20 5.63 -14.09
N ALA A 259 0.77 4.80 -14.45
CA ALA A 259 1.20 3.60 -13.74
C ALA A 259 2.72 3.50 -13.94
N GLU A 260 3.50 3.98 -12.97
CA GLU A 260 4.96 4.09 -13.05
C GLU A 260 5.61 3.39 -11.86
N GLN A 261 6.73 2.71 -12.09
CA GLN A 261 7.45 1.99 -11.04
C GLN A 261 8.95 1.93 -11.30
N GLN A 262 9.71 1.75 -10.22
CA GLN A 262 11.17 1.60 -10.29
C GLN A 262 11.70 0.89 -9.05
N THR A 263 12.78 0.12 -9.21
CA THR A 263 13.55 -0.41 -8.09
C THR A 263 14.34 0.69 -7.39
N GLY A 264 14.63 0.49 -6.09
CA GLY A 264 15.46 1.39 -5.30
C GLY A 264 16.88 1.55 -5.86
N SER A 265 17.58 2.54 -5.38
CA SER A 265 18.92 2.93 -5.82
C SER A 265 19.94 2.90 -4.66
N ASN A 266 21.20 3.22 -4.97
CA ASN A 266 22.25 3.41 -3.97
C ASN A 266 22.47 4.88 -3.60
N ARG A 267 21.40 5.68 -3.47
CA ARG A 267 21.50 7.08 -3.06
C ARG A 267 22.15 7.24 -1.67
N ALA A 268 22.61 8.43 -1.38
CA ALA A 268 23.04 8.76 -0.02
C ALA A 268 21.82 8.80 0.93
N PRO A 269 21.97 8.44 2.22
CA PRO A 269 20.84 8.34 3.17
C PRO A 269 20.00 9.63 3.27
N HIS A 270 20.65 10.79 3.27
CA HIS A 270 20.02 12.12 3.39
C HIS A 270 19.60 12.75 2.05
N ASP A 271 19.81 12.07 0.93
CA ASP A 271 19.48 12.57 -0.41
C ASP A 271 18.02 12.25 -0.77
N TYR A 272 17.08 12.92 -0.10
CA TYR A 272 15.66 12.75 -0.35
C TYR A 272 15.21 13.27 -1.73
N ALA A 273 16.01 14.12 -2.37
CA ALA A 273 15.73 14.60 -3.73
C ALA A 273 15.78 13.48 -4.77
N HIS A 274 16.59 12.44 -4.53
CA HIS A 274 16.71 11.25 -5.37
C HIS A 274 16.04 10.02 -4.77
N HIS A 275 15.10 10.19 -3.82
CA HIS A 275 14.29 9.09 -3.30
C HIS A 275 13.54 8.40 -4.44
N VAL A 276 13.49 7.06 -4.43
CA VAL A 276 12.85 6.30 -5.53
C VAL A 276 11.41 6.73 -5.79
N THR A 277 10.62 6.94 -4.73
CA THR A 277 9.23 7.43 -4.86
C THR A 277 9.17 8.83 -5.47
N ARG A 278 10.15 9.71 -5.19
CA ARG A 278 10.21 11.03 -5.81
C ARG A 278 10.40 10.92 -7.32
N ILE A 279 11.35 10.09 -7.76
CA ILE A 279 11.65 9.88 -9.18
C ILE A 279 10.44 9.27 -9.90
N VAL A 280 9.81 8.27 -9.28
CA VAL A 280 8.63 7.59 -9.85
C VAL A 280 7.42 8.52 -9.89
N GLY A 281 7.21 9.30 -8.82
CA GLY A 281 6.14 10.29 -8.73
C GLY A 281 6.26 11.38 -9.78
N ASP A 282 7.47 11.92 -10.00
CA ASP A 282 7.71 12.95 -11.03
C ASP A 282 7.39 12.42 -12.43
N ARG A 283 7.77 11.17 -12.75
CA ARG A 283 7.39 10.51 -14.02
C ARG A 283 5.88 10.26 -14.13
N ALA A 284 5.23 9.89 -13.03
CA ALA A 284 3.79 9.68 -13.02
C ALA A 284 3.03 10.99 -13.26
N TYR A 285 3.46 12.10 -12.67
CA TYR A 285 2.89 13.43 -12.94
C TYR A 285 3.10 13.85 -14.39
N GLU A 286 4.31 13.68 -14.93
CA GLU A 286 4.61 13.97 -16.34
C GLU A 286 3.72 13.15 -17.28
N ARG A 287 3.59 11.84 -17.01
CA ARG A 287 2.75 10.93 -17.79
C ARG A 287 1.27 11.32 -17.76
N ALA A 288 0.78 11.74 -16.60
CA ALA A 288 -0.60 12.16 -16.41
C ALA A 288 -0.87 13.59 -16.92
N GLY A 289 0.16 14.41 -17.16
CA GLY A 289 0.04 15.81 -17.56
C GLY A 289 -0.50 16.72 -16.45
N ILE A 290 -0.18 16.41 -15.18
CA ILE A 290 -0.66 17.14 -13.99
C ILE A 290 0.51 17.38 -13.02
N GLY A 291 0.24 18.10 -11.92
CA GLY A 291 1.19 18.33 -10.83
C GLY A 291 0.66 17.86 -9.47
N PRO A 292 1.50 17.89 -8.42
CA PRO A 292 1.09 17.50 -7.05
C PRO A 292 -0.10 18.31 -6.52
N ALA A 293 -0.25 19.57 -6.97
CA ALA A 293 -1.35 20.45 -6.55
C ALA A 293 -2.73 20.04 -7.12
N ASP A 294 -2.75 19.16 -8.12
CA ASP A 294 -3.99 18.66 -8.73
C ASP A 294 -4.53 17.42 -8.02
N ILE A 295 -3.81 16.86 -7.04
CA ILE A 295 -4.21 15.66 -6.29
C ILE A 295 -5.19 16.04 -5.20
N ASP A 296 -6.35 15.39 -5.18
CA ASP A 296 -7.41 15.58 -4.19
C ASP A 296 -7.32 14.61 -3.01
N VAL A 297 -6.81 13.39 -3.24
CA VAL A 297 -6.69 12.34 -2.21
C VAL A 297 -5.54 11.40 -2.53
N ALA A 298 -4.84 10.94 -1.49
CA ALA A 298 -3.72 10.04 -1.61
C ALA A 298 -3.85 8.80 -0.71
N GLU A 299 -3.38 7.66 -1.19
CA GLU A 299 -3.05 6.47 -0.39
C GLU A 299 -1.57 6.19 -0.56
N VAL A 300 -0.80 6.18 0.53
CA VAL A 300 0.65 5.95 0.50
C VAL A 300 1.04 4.78 1.39
N HIS A 301 2.24 4.25 1.20
CA HIS A 301 2.75 3.12 1.94
C HIS A 301 3.24 3.53 3.33
N ASP A 302 2.46 3.24 4.34
CA ASP A 302 2.72 3.50 5.76
C ASP A 302 2.84 2.20 6.56
N ALA A 303 3.76 1.30 6.18
CA ALA A 303 4.08 0.14 7.03
C ALA A 303 4.53 0.56 8.45
N SER A 304 4.94 1.82 8.59
CA SER A 304 4.97 2.58 9.83
C SER A 304 4.61 4.04 9.55
N SER A 305 4.16 4.77 10.56
CA SER A 305 3.72 6.17 10.42
C SER A 305 4.77 7.10 9.83
N ILE A 306 6.08 6.82 10.00
CA ILE A 306 7.14 7.60 9.34
C ILE A 306 7.13 7.38 7.82
N GLY A 307 6.70 6.20 7.36
CA GLY A 307 6.53 5.92 5.94
C GLY A 307 5.57 6.91 5.29
N GLU A 308 4.41 7.19 5.89
CA GLU A 308 3.49 8.20 5.35
C GLU A 308 4.15 9.57 5.22
N ILE A 309 4.89 10.02 6.23
CA ILE A 309 5.60 11.31 6.18
C ILE A 309 6.56 11.34 4.99
N ILE A 310 7.44 10.34 4.88
CA ILE A 310 8.44 10.26 3.82
C ILE A 310 7.79 10.18 2.42
N GLN A 311 6.78 9.33 2.25
CA GLN A 311 6.13 9.14 0.95
C GLN A 311 5.31 10.39 0.53
N THR A 312 4.63 11.04 1.48
CA THR A 312 3.89 12.30 1.24
C THR A 312 4.83 13.41 0.76
N GLU A 313 6.01 13.53 1.36
CA GLU A 313 7.05 14.49 0.96
C GLU A 313 7.70 14.10 -0.37
N ALA A 314 8.00 12.82 -0.57
CA ALA A 314 8.55 12.31 -1.82
C ALA A 314 7.60 12.54 -3.01
N LEU A 315 6.30 12.38 -2.82
CA LEU A 315 5.27 12.73 -3.82
C LEU A 315 5.01 14.25 -3.96
N ARG A 316 5.71 15.09 -3.20
CA ARG A 316 5.54 16.56 -3.18
C ARG A 316 4.14 17.04 -2.77
N LEU A 317 3.39 16.22 -2.05
CA LEU A 317 2.10 16.62 -1.48
C LEU A 317 2.28 17.55 -0.27
N CYS A 318 3.45 17.44 0.38
CA CYS A 318 3.98 18.38 1.37
C CYS A 318 5.43 18.73 1.04
N PRO A 319 5.92 19.91 1.44
CA PRO A 319 7.35 20.23 1.35
C PRO A 319 8.19 19.28 2.23
N PRO A 320 9.49 19.06 1.91
CA PRO A 320 10.38 18.28 2.73
C PRO A 320 10.44 18.77 4.20
N GLY A 321 10.26 17.85 5.15
CA GLY A 321 10.24 18.12 6.59
C GLY A 321 8.92 18.65 7.13
N GLU A 322 7.89 18.84 6.31
CA GLU A 322 6.63 19.47 6.71
C GLU A 322 5.46 18.51 6.87
N ALA A 323 5.54 17.27 6.32
CA ALA A 323 4.39 16.36 6.35
C ALA A 323 4.00 15.94 7.77
N GLY A 324 4.96 15.76 8.67
CA GLY A 324 4.67 15.46 10.09
C GLY A 324 3.93 16.60 10.79
N ALA A 325 4.36 17.83 10.59
CA ALA A 325 3.68 19.01 11.12
C ALA A 325 2.30 19.21 10.48
N ALA A 326 2.15 18.92 9.18
CA ALA A 326 0.86 18.97 8.48
C ALA A 326 -0.13 17.92 9.05
N ALA A 327 0.35 16.72 9.36
CA ALA A 327 -0.48 15.70 10.01
C ALA A 327 -0.94 16.15 11.42
N GLU A 328 -0.04 16.73 12.21
CA GLU A 328 -0.39 17.26 13.55
C GLU A 328 -1.40 18.40 13.50
N ARG A 329 -1.35 19.25 12.46
CA ARG A 329 -2.35 20.30 12.22
C ARG A 329 -3.65 19.82 11.57
N GLY A 330 -3.75 18.52 11.22
CA GLY A 330 -4.91 17.93 10.55
C GLY A 330 -5.00 18.21 9.04
N GLU A 331 -3.96 18.75 8.41
CA GLU A 331 -3.96 19.08 6.98
C GLU A 331 -4.01 17.84 6.08
N THR A 332 -3.52 16.69 6.57
CA THR A 332 -3.55 15.39 5.87
C THR A 332 -4.69 14.47 6.34
N ALA A 333 -5.51 14.92 7.28
CA ALA A 333 -6.68 14.20 7.75
C ALA A 333 -7.88 14.36 6.80
N LEU A 334 -8.95 13.60 7.03
CA LEU A 334 -10.25 13.81 6.36
C LEU A 334 -10.71 15.27 6.55
N GLY A 335 -11.06 15.92 5.44
CA GLY A 335 -11.44 17.35 5.43
C GLY A 335 -10.25 18.31 5.48
N GLY A 336 -9.03 17.84 5.57
CA GLY A 336 -7.81 18.64 5.46
C GLY A 336 -7.49 19.06 4.03
N ARG A 337 -6.39 19.81 3.88
CA ARG A 337 -5.93 20.35 2.58
C ARG A 337 -5.60 19.25 1.56
N ILE A 338 -4.97 18.18 1.99
CA ILE A 338 -4.60 16.99 1.19
C ILE A 338 -4.81 15.72 2.02
N PRO A 339 -6.00 15.12 1.96
CA PRO A 339 -6.28 13.89 2.68
C PRO A 339 -5.37 12.73 2.23
N VAL A 340 -4.67 12.13 3.17
CA VAL A 340 -3.76 11.00 2.95
C VAL A 340 -4.23 9.83 3.80
N ASN A 341 -4.25 8.63 3.22
CA ASN A 341 -4.62 7.38 3.86
C ASN A 341 -6.03 7.42 4.49
N THR A 342 -7.00 7.89 3.70
CA THR A 342 -8.41 7.99 4.10
C THR A 342 -9.03 6.63 4.43
N SER A 343 -8.43 5.55 3.94
CA SER A 343 -8.82 4.17 4.27
C SER A 343 -8.48 3.76 5.70
N GLY A 344 -7.62 4.51 6.39
CA GLY A 344 -6.99 4.16 7.67
C GLY A 344 -5.52 3.76 7.53
N GLY A 345 -4.93 3.89 6.33
CA GLY A 345 -3.55 3.51 6.07
C GLY A 345 -3.26 2.03 6.34
N LEU A 346 -2.01 1.64 6.24
CA LEU A 346 -1.59 0.29 6.59
C LEU A 346 -1.56 0.09 8.10
N VAL A 347 -1.26 1.15 8.87
CA VAL A 347 -1.15 1.10 10.34
C VAL A 347 -2.48 0.79 11.02
N SER A 348 -3.62 1.13 10.41
CA SER A 348 -4.94 0.86 10.98
C SER A 348 -5.81 -0.05 10.12
N LYS A 349 -5.87 0.16 8.80
CA LYS A 349 -6.59 -0.72 7.88
C LYS A 349 -6.03 -2.14 7.88
N GLY A 350 -4.71 -2.28 8.01
CA GLY A 350 -4.01 -3.55 7.95
C GLY A 350 -3.11 -3.68 6.71
N HIS A 351 -2.18 -4.63 6.78
CA HIS A 351 -1.11 -4.76 5.78
C HIS A 351 -0.89 -6.23 5.35
N PRO A 352 -1.85 -6.87 4.64
CA PRO A 352 -1.58 -8.13 3.96
C PRO A 352 -0.70 -7.84 2.74
N LEU A 353 0.59 -8.19 2.79
CA LEU A 353 1.66 -7.73 1.89
C LEU A 353 1.25 -7.76 0.41
N GLY A 354 0.87 -8.93 -0.10
CA GLY A 354 0.49 -9.09 -1.50
C GLY A 354 -0.81 -8.38 -1.91
N ALA A 355 -1.67 -8.00 -0.96
CA ALA A 355 -2.97 -7.35 -1.24
C ALA A 355 -2.95 -5.83 -1.06
N THR A 356 -1.91 -5.28 -0.42
CA THR A 356 -1.88 -3.89 0.04
C THR A 356 -2.13 -2.89 -1.08
N GLY A 357 -1.41 -2.97 -2.18
CA GLY A 357 -1.54 -2.00 -3.26
C GLY A 357 -2.92 -1.99 -3.92
N LEU A 358 -3.52 -3.17 -4.13
CA LEU A 358 -4.92 -3.24 -4.60
C LEU A 358 -5.92 -2.77 -3.54
N GLY A 359 -5.61 -2.89 -2.25
CA GLY A 359 -6.40 -2.28 -1.18
C GLY A 359 -6.37 -0.74 -1.22
N GLN A 360 -5.23 -0.13 -1.60
CA GLN A 360 -5.14 1.31 -1.87
C GLN A 360 -5.94 1.70 -3.11
N ILE A 361 -5.83 0.94 -4.21
CA ILE A 361 -6.63 1.15 -5.43
C ILE A 361 -8.13 1.02 -5.14
N HIS A 362 -8.54 0.04 -4.32
CA HIS A 362 -9.94 -0.11 -3.90
C HIS A 362 -10.46 1.15 -3.21
N GLU A 363 -9.71 1.71 -2.28
CA GLU A 363 -10.08 2.95 -1.59
C GLU A 363 -10.20 4.12 -2.56
N LEU A 364 -9.18 4.35 -3.40
CA LEU A 364 -9.18 5.49 -4.32
C LEU A 364 -10.29 5.39 -5.37
N VAL A 365 -10.59 4.20 -5.88
CA VAL A 365 -11.73 3.98 -6.77
C VAL A 365 -13.04 4.28 -6.06
N THR A 366 -13.17 3.88 -4.79
CA THR A 366 -14.35 4.16 -3.96
C THR A 366 -14.52 5.66 -3.75
N GLN A 367 -13.45 6.39 -3.44
CA GLN A 367 -13.43 7.85 -3.30
C GLN A 367 -13.85 8.56 -4.59
N LEU A 368 -13.24 8.21 -5.72
CA LEU A 368 -13.52 8.83 -7.03
C LEU A 368 -14.95 8.55 -7.52
N ARG A 369 -15.57 7.46 -7.06
CA ARG A 369 -16.95 7.10 -7.34
C ARG A 369 -17.96 7.75 -6.38
N GLY A 370 -17.51 8.44 -5.34
CA GLY A 370 -18.36 9.04 -4.31
C GLY A 370 -19.05 8.00 -3.43
N GLY A 371 -18.40 6.88 -3.16
CA GLY A 371 -18.95 5.75 -2.40
C GLY A 371 -18.24 5.48 -1.07
N ALA A 372 -17.46 6.43 -0.56
CA ALA A 372 -16.66 6.23 0.64
C ALA A 372 -17.39 6.56 1.95
N ASP A 373 -18.69 6.89 1.90
CA ASP A 373 -19.52 7.17 3.07
C ASP A 373 -18.88 8.22 4.03
N GLY A 374 -18.79 7.91 5.30
CA GLY A 374 -18.26 8.81 6.33
C GLY A 374 -16.78 9.20 6.17
N ARG A 375 -16.03 8.58 5.24
CA ARG A 375 -14.64 8.95 4.92
C ARG A 375 -14.50 9.61 3.53
N GLN A 376 -15.62 10.02 2.92
CA GLN A 376 -15.61 10.60 1.58
C GLN A 376 -14.84 11.93 1.56
N VAL A 377 -13.90 12.05 0.62
CA VAL A 377 -13.30 13.32 0.23
C VAL A 377 -14.22 13.97 -0.79
N GLU A 378 -14.90 15.02 -0.36
CA GLU A 378 -15.91 15.68 -1.20
C GLU A 378 -15.28 16.29 -2.45
N GLY A 379 -15.88 16.00 -3.59
CA GLY A 379 -15.46 16.54 -4.86
C GLY A 379 -14.19 15.93 -5.45
N ALA A 380 -13.63 14.87 -4.87
CA ALA A 380 -12.40 14.22 -5.37
C ALA A 380 -12.53 13.82 -6.85
N ARG A 381 -11.56 14.23 -7.66
CA ARG A 381 -11.48 14.01 -9.11
C ARG A 381 -10.20 13.31 -9.53
N ILE A 382 -9.09 13.55 -8.82
CA ILE A 382 -7.78 13.00 -9.09
C ILE A 382 -7.21 12.40 -7.80
N ALA A 383 -6.76 11.17 -7.91
CA ALA A 383 -6.24 10.42 -6.78
C ALA A 383 -4.86 9.82 -7.11
N ILE A 384 -4.00 9.70 -6.10
CA ILE A 384 -2.68 9.08 -6.24
C ILE A 384 -2.52 7.95 -5.22
N ALA A 385 -2.06 6.78 -5.70
CA ALA A 385 -1.57 5.71 -4.85
C ALA A 385 -0.06 5.60 -4.98
N GLU A 386 0.62 5.48 -3.85
CA GLU A 386 2.02 5.07 -3.77
C GLU A 386 2.09 3.77 -2.97
N ASN A 387 2.83 2.79 -3.49
CA ASN A 387 3.05 1.52 -2.80
C ASN A 387 4.49 1.09 -2.94
N SER A 388 5.18 1.05 -1.82
CA SER A 388 6.56 0.59 -1.73
C SER A 388 6.66 -0.88 -1.33
N GLY A 389 7.79 -1.52 -1.63
CA GLY A 389 8.02 -2.93 -1.28
C GLY A 389 9.47 -3.27 -1.02
N GLY A 390 9.70 -3.94 0.13
CA GLY A 390 11.02 -4.38 0.56
C GLY A 390 11.97 -3.24 0.94
N PHE A 391 13.19 -3.63 1.30
CA PHE A 391 14.28 -2.70 1.61
C PHE A 391 15.45 -2.92 0.66
N TYR A 392 16.03 -1.84 0.13
CA TYR A 392 17.24 -1.88 -0.69
C TYR A 392 18.18 -0.72 -0.34
N GLY A 393 19.27 -1.02 0.34
CA GLY A 393 20.25 0.00 0.75
C GLY A 393 19.68 0.95 1.79
N VAL A 394 19.20 2.13 1.40
CA VAL A 394 18.71 3.18 2.32
C VAL A 394 17.26 3.58 2.06
N GLU A 395 16.59 2.88 1.16
CA GLU A 395 15.22 3.18 0.74
C GLU A 395 14.44 1.92 0.41
N ASP A 396 13.23 2.10 -0.08
CA ASP A 396 12.38 1.00 -0.54
C ASP A 396 13.01 0.24 -1.70
N GLY A 397 12.87 -1.08 -1.71
CA GLY A 397 13.40 -1.93 -2.78
C GLY A 397 12.66 -1.76 -4.10
N MET A 398 11.40 -1.36 -4.02
CA MET A 398 10.52 -1.04 -5.15
C MET A 398 9.61 0.11 -4.72
N SER A 399 9.36 1.07 -5.60
CA SER A 399 8.27 2.04 -5.47
C SER A 399 7.43 2.04 -6.73
N ALA A 400 6.12 2.08 -6.57
CA ALA A 400 5.14 2.08 -7.64
C ALA A 400 4.07 3.17 -7.37
N VAL A 401 3.85 4.04 -8.36
CA VAL A 401 2.92 5.17 -8.28
C VAL A 401 1.84 5.03 -9.34
N THR A 402 0.59 5.10 -8.93
CA THR A 402 -0.60 5.07 -9.79
C THR A 402 -1.37 6.38 -9.65
N ILE A 403 -1.71 7.03 -10.76
CA ILE A 403 -2.59 8.21 -10.76
C ILE A 403 -3.91 7.83 -11.44
N LEU A 404 -5.00 8.10 -10.74
CA LEU A 404 -6.36 7.79 -11.15
C LEU A 404 -7.17 9.07 -11.31
N ALA A 405 -8.15 9.06 -12.20
CA ALA A 405 -9.08 10.16 -12.37
C ALA A 405 -10.53 9.67 -12.51
N ARG A 406 -11.45 10.41 -11.93
CA ARG A 406 -12.87 10.26 -12.17
C ARG A 406 -13.19 10.51 -13.66
N LEU A 407 -14.06 9.71 -14.25
CA LEU A 407 -14.61 9.91 -15.60
C LEU A 407 -15.69 10.98 -15.62
#